data_047edf1a984ae0dab524778306cff8c8
#
_entry.id   047edf1a984ae0dab524778306cff8c8
#
_cell.length_a   1.000
_cell.length_b   1.000
_cell.length_c   1.000
_cell.angle_alpha   90.00
_cell.angle_beta   90.00
_cell.angle_gamma   90.00
#
_symmetry.space_group_name_H-M   'P 1'
#
loop_
_entity.id
_entity.type
_entity.pdbx_description
1 polymer ?
#
loop_
_entity_poly.entity_id
_entity_poly.type
_entity_poly.pdbx_seq_one_letter_code
_entity_poly.pdbx_strand_id
1 'polypeptide(L)'
;MVLDADLGLANVDVMLGLRAGRNLSHVLAGLCELKDIIIEGPYGVKIIPSASGTQNMAELTPAQHAGLIRAFGNLQDEIDFFIVDTAAGISDMVLSFARAAQDIVIVVCDEPTSITDAYALMKILSREYDIQRFKIVANMVRSYREGRDLFIKLTRVTERFLDANLELAACIPLDDNVRQAVKRQKLVVEAFPHTPAALALNSLASKAMTWPIPHHPGGHLEFFVERLLVHKPRAMEAPICE
;
A
#
# COMPACT_ATOMS: atom_id res chain seq x y z
N MET A 1 -0.94 10.38 0.31
CA MET A 1 -0.03 10.20 1.47
C MET A 1 0.57 8.82 1.42
N VAL A 2 1.82 8.64 1.85
CA VAL A 2 2.51 7.34 1.94
C VAL A 2 2.99 7.14 3.38
N LEU A 3 2.70 5.99 3.97
CA LEU A 3 3.27 5.52 5.22
C LEU A 3 4.33 4.46 4.89
N ASP A 4 5.56 4.68 5.33
CA ASP A 4 6.57 3.63 5.37
C ASP A 4 6.29 2.74 6.59
N ALA A 5 5.70 1.59 6.36
CA ALA A 5 5.29 0.64 7.40
C ALA A 5 6.25 -0.54 7.56
N ASP A 6 7.40 -0.51 6.88
CA ASP A 6 8.54 -1.39 7.21
C ASP A 6 9.31 -0.82 8.40
N LEU A 7 8.78 -1.03 9.58
CA LEU A 7 9.33 -0.43 10.81
C LEU A 7 10.75 -0.94 11.16
N GLY A 8 11.22 -1.99 10.51
CA GLY A 8 12.58 -2.52 10.71
C GLY A 8 13.61 -1.92 9.76
N LEU A 9 13.22 -1.70 8.52
CA LEU A 9 14.09 -1.31 7.42
C LEU A 9 13.51 -0.17 6.58
N ALA A 10 12.84 0.78 7.22
CA ALA A 10 12.26 1.97 6.59
C ALA A 10 13.28 2.67 5.67
N ASN A 11 12.88 2.96 4.45
CA ASN A 11 13.76 3.51 3.43
C ASN A 11 13.08 4.44 2.41
N VAL A 12 11.79 4.70 2.51
CA VAL A 12 11.07 5.56 1.57
C VAL A 12 11.66 6.98 1.54
N ASP A 13 12.00 7.54 2.70
CA ASP A 13 12.65 8.84 2.82
C ASP A 13 14.05 8.83 2.17
N VAL A 14 14.83 7.78 2.39
CA VAL A 14 16.17 7.61 1.80
C VAL A 14 16.08 7.49 0.27
N MET A 15 15.11 6.70 -0.24
CA MET A 15 14.90 6.53 -1.68
C MET A 15 14.51 7.82 -2.39
N LEU A 16 13.90 8.76 -1.67
CA LEU A 16 13.48 10.06 -2.18
C LEU A 16 14.45 11.19 -1.82
N GLY A 17 15.59 10.88 -1.17
CA GLY A 17 16.58 11.88 -0.76
C GLY A 17 16.08 12.85 0.31
N LEU A 18 15.07 12.45 1.07
CA LEU A 18 14.48 13.24 2.14
C LEU A 18 15.18 12.99 3.48
N ARG A 19 15.08 13.95 4.40
CA ARG A 19 15.61 13.81 5.75
C ARG A 19 14.47 14.02 6.75
N ALA A 20 14.12 12.95 7.45
CA ALA A 20 13.17 13.01 8.54
C ALA A 20 13.87 13.39 9.85
N GLY A 21 13.47 14.50 10.46
CA GLY A 21 13.95 14.89 11.80
C GLY A 21 13.28 14.07 12.91
N ARG A 22 12.04 13.64 12.69
CA ARG A 22 11.23 12.78 13.55
C ARG A 22 10.55 11.72 12.70
N ASN A 23 10.14 10.64 13.35
CA ASN A 23 9.53 9.51 12.69
C ASN A 23 8.48 8.84 13.59
N LEU A 24 7.88 7.76 13.12
CA LEU A 24 6.80 7.08 13.81
C LEU A 24 7.18 6.59 15.22
N SER A 25 8.46 6.29 15.51
CA SER A 25 8.89 5.89 16.85
C SER A 25 8.69 7.00 17.89
N HIS A 26 8.86 8.26 17.50
CA HIS A 26 8.62 9.40 18.39
C HIS A 26 7.14 9.55 18.72
N VAL A 27 6.25 9.27 17.77
CA VAL A 27 4.79 9.28 18.01
C VAL A 27 4.39 8.15 18.95
N LEU A 28 4.90 6.94 18.73
CA LEU A 28 4.62 5.79 19.60
C LEU A 28 5.18 5.95 21.02
N ALA A 29 6.29 6.71 21.16
CA ALA A 29 6.84 7.10 22.46
C ALA A 29 6.08 8.26 23.12
N GLY A 30 5.07 8.84 22.46
CA GLY A 30 4.31 9.99 22.98
C GLY A 30 5.09 11.31 22.98
N LEU A 31 6.18 11.41 22.20
CA LEU A 31 7.05 12.60 22.16
C LEU A 31 6.55 13.66 21.17
N CYS A 32 5.64 13.31 20.26
CA CYS A 32 5.02 14.23 19.31
C CYS A 32 3.75 13.61 18.73
N GLU A 33 2.95 14.42 18.05
CA GLU A 33 1.76 13.97 17.33
C GLU A 33 2.12 13.46 15.92
N LEU A 34 1.22 12.69 15.33
CA LEU A 34 1.41 12.13 13.97
C LEU A 34 1.64 13.23 12.93
N LYS A 35 0.95 14.36 13.04
CA LYS A 35 1.12 15.51 12.12
C LYS A 35 2.53 16.12 12.15
N ASP A 36 3.24 16.01 13.29
CA ASP A 36 4.56 16.64 13.49
C ASP A 36 5.69 15.89 12.78
N ILE A 37 5.40 14.67 12.29
CA ILE A 37 6.38 13.83 11.60
C ILE A 37 6.14 13.74 10.09
N ILE A 38 5.03 14.32 9.59
CA ILE A 38 4.74 14.32 8.16
C ILE A 38 5.76 15.20 7.45
N ILE A 39 6.41 14.65 6.44
CA ILE A 39 7.32 15.37 5.55
C ILE A 39 6.73 15.47 4.15
N GLU A 40 7.01 16.57 3.48
CA GLU A 40 6.59 16.77 2.10
C GLU A 40 7.65 16.20 1.15
N GLY A 41 7.22 15.28 0.31
CA GLY A 41 8.00 14.69 -0.76
C GLY A 41 7.73 15.33 -2.12
N PRO A 42 8.25 14.74 -3.19
CA PRO A 42 8.04 15.22 -4.56
C PRO A 42 6.55 15.37 -4.88
N TYR A 43 6.21 16.43 -5.63
CA TYR A 43 4.83 16.71 -6.10
C TYR A 43 3.77 16.84 -4.99
N GLY A 44 4.18 17.24 -3.78
CA GLY A 44 3.27 17.41 -2.64
C GLY A 44 2.82 16.10 -2.00
N VAL A 45 3.47 14.98 -2.31
CA VAL A 45 3.19 13.70 -1.64
C VAL A 45 3.60 13.82 -0.17
N LYS A 46 2.66 13.64 0.74
CA LYS A 46 2.92 13.59 2.17
C LYS A 46 3.47 12.22 2.55
N ILE A 47 4.58 12.18 3.27
CA ILE A 47 5.27 10.95 3.68
C ILE A 47 5.33 10.91 5.19
N ILE A 48 4.98 9.76 5.76
CA ILE A 48 5.16 9.46 7.18
C ILE A 48 6.32 8.49 7.28
N PRO A 49 7.50 8.99 7.72
CA PRO A 49 8.69 8.17 7.83
C PRO A 49 8.62 7.27 9.05
N SER A 50 9.10 6.05 8.90
CA SER A 50 9.30 5.13 10.00
C SER A 50 10.74 5.17 10.53
N ALA A 51 10.98 4.48 11.65
CA ALA A 51 12.33 4.40 12.21
C ALA A 51 13.07 3.21 11.59
N SER A 52 14.20 3.44 10.98
CA SER A 52 15.12 2.37 10.61
C SER A 52 16.00 1.97 11.81
N GLY A 53 16.16 0.66 12.02
CA GLY A 53 17.15 0.11 12.97
C GLY A 53 16.75 0.16 14.46
N THR A 54 15.50 0.37 14.82
CA THR A 54 15.01 0.27 16.20
C THR A 54 14.26 -1.05 16.44
N GLN A 55 14.85 -1.98 17.17
CA GLN A 55 14.24 -3.29 17.48
C GLN A 55 12.85 -3.19 18.12
N ASN A 56 12.59 -2.16 18.92
CA ASN A 56 11.31 -1.96 19.61
C ASN A 56 10.12 -1.67 18.69
N MET A 57 10.37 -1.35 17.42
CA MET A 57 9.30 -1.04 16.46
C MET A 57 8.75 -2.28 15.75
N ALA A 58 9.53 -3.38 15.70
CA ALA A 58 9.09 -4.63 15.08
C ALA A 58 8.10 -5.42 15.96
N GLU A 59 7.94 -5.05 17.23
CA GLU A 59 7.17 -5.78 18.23
C GLU A 59 6.08 -4.91 18.87
N LEU A 60 5.29 -4.20 18.06
CA LEU A 60 4.14 -3.46 18.56
C LEU A 60 3.07 -4.43 19.06
N THR A 61 2.50 -4.11 20.22
CA THR A 61 1.33 -4.83 20.74
C THR A 61 0.10 -4.55 19.86
N PRO A 62 -0.91 -5.45 19.85
CA PRO A 62 -2.16 -5.22 19.14
C PRO A 62 -2.86 -3.90 19.52
N ALA A 63 -2.74 -3.46 20.79
CA ALA A 63 -3.29 -2.19 21.24
C ALA A 63 -2.56 -0.99 20.63
N GLN A 64 -1.24 -1.07 20.46
CA GLN A 64 -0.44 -0.03 19.80
C GLN A 64 -0.73 0.04 18.31
N HIS A 65 -0.90 -1.12 17.62
CA HIS A 65 -1.36 -1.17 16.23
C HIS A 65 -2.71 -0.47 16.08
N ALA A 66 -3.68 -0.81 16.93
CA ALA A 66 -5.01 -0.20 16.90
C ALA A 66 -4.95 1.32 17.19
N GLY A 67 -4.14 1.73 18.15
CA GLY A 67 -3.91 3.15 18.46
C GLY A 67 -3.33 3.92 17.28
N LEU A 68 -2.36 3.32 16.59
CA LEU A 68 -1.75 3.90 15.39
C LEU A 68 -2.76 4.07 14.26
N ILE A 69 -3.52 3.01 13.94
CA ILE A 69 -4.54 3.06 12.88
C ILE A 69 -5.58 4.17 13.18
N ARG A 70 -6.01 4.30 14.45
CA ARG A 70 -6.93 5.36 14.87
C ARG A 70 -6.30 6.76 14.75
N ALA A 71 -5.01 6.90 15.04
CA ALA A 71 -4.32 8.19 14.93
C ALA A 71 -4.36 8.75 13.51
N PHE A 72 -4.39 7.89 12.48
CA PHE A 72 -4.58 8.30 11.10
C PHE A 72 -5.98 8.86 10.84
N GLY A 73 -7.02 8.36 11.51
CA GLY A 73 -8.38 8.90 11.43
C GLY A 73 -8.47 10.36 11.89
N ASN A 74 -7.62 10.76 12.83
CA ASN A 74 -7.58 12.11 13.38
C ASN A 74 -6.79 13.12 12.51
N LEU A 75 -6.16 12.69 11.41
CA LEU A 75 -5.51 13.62 10.50
C LEU A 75 -6.55 14.48 9.79
N GLN A 76 -6.42 15.81 9.97
CA GLN A 76 -7.33 16.80 9.35
C GLN A 76 -7.03 17.05 7.88
N ASP A 77 -5.94 16.51 7.37
CA ASP A 77 -5.50 16.68 6.00
C ASP A 77 -6.50 16.08 5.01
N GLU A 78 -6.71 16.76 3.90
CA GLU A 78 -7.37 16.17 2.72
C GLU A 78 -6.42 15.16 2.09
N ILE A 79 -6.81 13.89 2.09
CA ILE A 79 -6.03 12.77 1.56
C ILE A 79 -6.90 12.06 0.53
N ASP A 80 -6.48 12.08 -0.74
CA ASP A 80 -7.15 11.34 -1.80
C ASP A 80 -6.79 9.87 -1.76
N PHE A 81 -5.50 9.57 -1.51
CA PHE A 81 -4.95 8.22 -1.42
C PHE A 81 -4.03 8.09 -0.22
N PHE A 82 -4.21 7.02 0.53
CA PHE A 82 -3.32 6.61 1.59
C PHE A 82 -2.69 5.26 1.24
N ILE A 83 -1.39 5.25 0.98
CA ILE A 83 -0.61 4.07 0.63
C ILE A 83 0.18 3.65 1.87
N VAL A 84 0.04 2.40 2.26
CA VAL A 84 0.81 1.79 3.36
C VAL A 84 1.79 0.81 2.73
N ASP A 85 3.07 1.18 2.74
CA ASP A 85 4.17 0.34 2.23
C ASP A 85 4.66 -0.57 3.34
N THR A 86 4.29 -1.85 3.26
CA THR A 86 4.58 -2.84 4.31
C THR A 86 5.79 -3.69 3.95
N ALA A 87 6.48 -4.20 4.97
CA ALA A 87 7.47 -5.25 4.78
C ALA A 87 6.87 -6.48 4.10
N ALA A 88 7.71 -7.28 3.45
CA ALA A 88 7.34 -8.61 2.99
C ALA A 88 7.07 -9.56 4.18
N GLY A 89 6.23 -10.57 3.97
CA GLY A 89 5.96 -11.62 4.95
C GLY A 89 4.58 -11.52 5.61
N ILE A 90 4.45 -12.12 6.78
CA ILE A 90 3.19 -12.38 7.47
C ILE A 90 3.25 -11.93 8.95
N SER A 91 4.05 -10.91 9.27
CA SER A 91 4.13 -10.39 10.64
C SER A 91 2.79 -9.80 11.08
N ASP A 92 2.54 -9.76 12.39
CA ASP A 92 1.32 -9.18 12.96
C ASP A 92 1.06 -7.75 12.46
N MET A 93 2.11 -6.99 12.20
CA MET A 93 2.02 -5.65 11.66
C MET A 93 1.51 -5.63 10.22
N VAL A 94 2.09 -6.46 9.35
CA VAL A 94 1.64 -6.61 7.95
C VAL A 94 0.18 -7.02 7.93
N LEU A 95 -0.21 -8.00 8.74
CA LEU A 95 -1.60 -8.45 8.86
C LEU A 95 -2.52 -7.34 9.38
N SER A 96 -2.10 -6.59 10.40
CA SER A 96 -2.90 -5.51 10.98
C SER A 96 -3.14 -4.39 9.97
N PHE A 97 -2.13 -3.97 9.23
CA PHE A 97 -2.26 -2.92 8.23
C PHE A 97 -3.04 -3.39 6.99
N ALA A 98 -2.79 -4.62 6.52
CA ALA A 98 -3.55 -5.19 5.42
C ALA A 98 -5.06 -5.27 5.74
N ARG A 99 -5.41 -5.65 6.97
CA ARG A 99 -6.82 -5.70 7.43
C ARG A 99 -7.47 -4.33 7.56
N ALA A 100 -6.67 -3.31 7.85
CA ALA A 100 -7.16 -1.94 7.98
C ALA A 100 -7.28 -1.20 6.63
N ALA A 101 -6.70 -1.74 5.56
CA ALA A 101 -6.72 -1.17 4.23
C ALA A 101 -8.03 -1.50 3.49
N GLN A 102 -8.49 -0.58 2.64
CA GLN A 102 -9.65 -0.79 1.77
C GLN A 102 -9.34 -1.72 0.60
N ASP A 103 -8.13 -1.59 0.05
CA ASP A 103 -7.62 -2.42 -1.04
C ASP A 103 -6.27 -3.01 -0.66
N ILE A 104 -6.10 -4.31 -0.89
CA ILE A 104 -4.83 -4.99 -0.66
C ILE A 104 -4.19 -5.26 -2.01
N VAL A 105 -3.03 -4.64 -2.24
CA VAL A 105 -2.23 -4.81 -3.44
C VAL A 105 -1.03 -5.70 -3.12
N ILE A 106 -0.98 -6.87 -3.72
CA ILE A 106 0.13 -7.81 -3.56
C ILE A 106 1.06 -7.70 -4.76
N VAL A 107 2.31 -7.34 -4.50
CA VAL A 107 3.35 -7.23 -5.52
C VAL A 107 4.12 -8.55 -5.59
N VAL A 108 4.13 -9.19 -6.76
CA VAL A 108 4.70 -10.53 -6.96
C VAL A 108 5.65 -10.53 -8.15
N CYS A 109 6.83 -11.14 -7.98
CA CYS A 109 7.75 -11.46 -9.06
C CYS A 109 7.61 -12.95 -9.46
N ASP A 110 8.03 -13.32 -10.70
CA ASP A 110 7.99 -14.73 -11.15
C ASP A 110 9.17 -15.53 -10.56
N GLU A 111 9.21 -15.57 -9.21
CA GLU A 111 10.18 -16.27 -8.41
C GLU A 111 9.45 -17.16 -7.39
N PRO A 112 9.90 -18.40 -7.13
CA PRO A 112 9.21 -19.33 -6.23
C PRO A 112 8.99 -18.76 -4.83
N THR A 113 9.96 -18.03 -4.29
CA THR A 113 9.87 -17.39 -2.96
C THR A 113 8.79 -16.32 -2.94
N SER A 114 8.79 -15.41 -3.92
CA SER A 114 7.80 -14.33 -4.02
C SER A 114 6.37 -14.88 -4.15
N ILE A 115 6.18 -15.93 -4.96
CA ILE A 115 4.88 -16.60 -5.13
C ILE A 115 4.43 -17.25 -3.82
N THR A 116 5.37 -17.90 -3.11
CA THR A 116 5.08 -18.57 -1.83
C THR A 116 4.69 -17.59 -0.75
N ASP A 117 5.40 -16.47 -0.63
CA ASP A 117 5.13 -15.42 0.34
C ASP A 117 3.77 -14.74 0.07
N ALA A 118 3.50 -14.43 -1.20
CA ALA A 118 2.20 -13.87 -1.61
C ALA A 118 1.06 -14.84 -1.27
N TYR A 119 1.22 -16.13 -1.55
CA TYR A 119 0.23 -17.13 -1.21
C TYR A 119 0.04 -17.28 0.31
N ALA A 120 1.12 -17.27 1.09
CA ALA A 120 1.05 -17.37 2.55
C ALA A 120 0.27 -16.20 3.15
N LEU A 121 0.53 -14.97 2.68
CA LEU A 121 -0.20 -13.78 3.11
C LEU A 121 -1.69 -13.88 2.76
N MET A 122 -2.04 -14.19 1.51
CA MET A 122 -3.43 -14.35 1.08
C MET A 122 -4.14 -15.44 1.88
N LYS A 123 -3.45 -16.56 2.16
CA LYS A 123 -4.01 -17.67 2.93
C LYS A 123 -4.42 -17.25 4.34
N ILE A 124 -3.56 -16.52 5.05
CA ILE A 124 -3.86 -16.06 6.41
C ILE A 124 -5.00 -15.04 6.36
N LEU A 125 -4.89 -14.03 5.48
CA LEU A 125 -5.93 -13.00 5.36
C LEU A 125 -7.30 -13.57 4.98
N SER A 126 -7.33 -14.58 4.09
CA SER A 126 -8.59 -15.23 3.70
C SER A 126 -9.16 -16.13 4.80
N ARG A 127 -8.34 -16.98 5.42
CA ARG A 127 -8.83 -17.99 6.36
C ARG A 127 -9.11 -17.47 7.76
N GLU A 128 -8.30 -16.54 8.23
CA GLU A 128 -8.39 -16.07 9.61
C GLU A 128 -9.16 -14.74 9.73
N TYR A 129 -9.22 -13.97 8.63
CA TYR A 129 -9.80 -12.64 8.65
C TYR A 129 -10.89 -12.39 7.61
N ASP A 130 -11.30 -13.43 6.84
CA ASP A 130 -12.37 -13.38 5.83
C ASP A 130 -12.16 -12.34 4.72
N ILE A 131 -10.90 -12.04 4.41
CA ILE A 131 -10.53 -11.13 3.32
C ILE A 131 -10.37 -11.94 2.05
N GLN A 132 -11.25 -11.70 1.08
CA GLN A 132 -11.36 -12.53 -0.12
C GLN A 132 -10.96 -11.81 -1.41
N ARG A 133 -10.62 -10.53 -1.37
CA ARG A 133 -10.29 -9.76 -2.58
C ARG A 133 -8.87 -9.22 -2.53
N PHE A 134 -8.09 -9.53 -3.55
CA PHE A 134 -6.69 -9.10 -3.67
C PHE A 134 -6.40 -8.59 -5.07
N LYS A 135 -5.70 -7.47 -5.14
CA LYS A 135 -5.19 -6.91 -6.39
C LYS A 135 -3.73 -7.34 -6.56
N ILE A 136 -3.41 -7.89 -7.73
CA ILE A 136 -2.08 -8.44 -8.01
C ILE A 136 -1.33 -7.51 -8.96
N VAL A 137 -0.13 -7.14 -8.60
CA VAL A 137 0.84 -6.47 -9.46
C VAL A 137 1.95 -7.47 -9.79
N ALA A 138 1.99 -7.95 -11.03
CA ALA A 138 3.09 -8.77 -11.54
C ALA A 138 4.29 -7.85 -11.83
N ASN A 139 5.32 -7.90 -10.97
CA ASN A 139 6.45 -7.00 -11.03
C ASN A 139 7.68 -7.63 -11.67
N MET A 140 8.54 -6.80 -12.26
CA MET A 140 9.81 -7.20 -12.89
C MET A 140 9.63 -8.26 -13.99
N VAL A 141 8.52 -8.20 -14.72
CA VAL A 141 8.24 -9.16 -15.79
C VAL A 141 8.94 -8.77 -17.10
N ARG A 142 9.35 -9.76 -17.88
CA ARG A 142 10.01 -9.52 -19.19
C ARG A 142 9.02 -9.19 -20.29
N SER A 143 7.76 -9.61 -20.10
CA SER A 143 6.67 -9.35 -21.06
C SER A 143 5.32 -9.35 -20.35
N TYR A 144 4.32 -8.72 -20.96
CA TYR A 144 2.94 -8.78 -20.49
C TYR A 144 2.40 -10.22 -20.39
N ARG A 145 2.83 -11.09 -21.32
CA ARG A 145 2.47 -12.51 -21.32
C ARG A 145 2.99 -13.20 -20.07
N GLU A 146 4.25 -13.00 -19.71
CA GLU A 146 4.85 -13.56 -18.48
C GLU A 146 4.08 -13.10 -17.24
N GLY A 147 3.72 -11.81 -17.15
CA GLY A 147 2.91 -11.30 -16.05
C GLY A 147 1.53 -11.95 -15.96
N ARG A 148 0.88 -12.18 -17.10
CA ARG A 148 -0.39 -12.92 -17.14
C ARG A 148 -0.22 -14.39 -16.75
N ASP A 149 0.84 -15.03 -17.19
CA ASP A 149 1.11 -16.44 -16.86
C ASP A 149 1.38 -16.58 -15.35
N LEU A 150 2.12 -15.65 -14.75
CA LEU A 150 2.31 -15.56 -13.29
C LEU A 150 0.96 -15.40 -12.57
N PHE A 151 0.13 -14.46 -13.01
CA PHE A 151 -1.20 -14.25 -12.44
C PHE A 151 -2.06 -15.53 -12.53
N ILE A 152 -2.07 -16.22 -13.67
CA ILE A 152 -2.82 -17.47 -13.85
C ILE A 152 -2.31 -18.57 -12.91
N LYS A 153 -0.97 -18.69 -12.75
CA LYS A 153 -0.38 -19.64 -11.78
C LYS A 153 -0.89 -19.38 -10.37
N LEU A 154 -0.86 -18.11 -9.95
CA LEU A 154 -1.29 -17.70 -8.61
C LEU A 154 -2.80 -17.94 -8.41
N THR A 155 -3.62 -17.56 -9.39
CA THR A 155 -5.08 -17.76 -9.38
C THR A 155 -5.45 -19.25 -9.24
N ARG A 156 -4.79 -20.13 -10.00
CA ARG A 156 -5.06 -21.59 -9.90
C ARG A 156 -4.78 -22.16 -8.52
N VAL A 157 -3.75 -21.66 -7.84
CA VAL A 157 -3.40 -22.13 -6.50
C VAL A 157 -4.40 -21.55 -5.48
N THR A 158 -4.79 -20.31 -5.61
CA THR A 158 -5.77 -19.68 -4.71
C THR A 158 -7.16 -20.27 -4.87
N GLU A 159 -7.67 -20.42 -6.09
CA GLU A 159 -8.98 -21.04 -6.36
C GLU A 159 -9.10 -22.49 -5.82
N ARG A 160 -7.99 -23.23 -5.81
CA ARG A 160 -7.97 -24.61 -5.31
C ARG A 160 -8.04 -24.73 -3.80
N PHE A 161 -7.46 -23.78 -3.07
CA PHE A 161 -7.22 -23.90 -1.64
C PHE A 161 -7.80 -22.77 -0.79
N LEU A 162 -8.21 -21.68 -1.42
CA LEU A 162 -8.73 -20.49 -0.75
C LEU A 162 -10.00 -20.03 -1.47
N ASP A 163 -10.91 -19.45 -0.72
CA ASP A 163 -12.04 -18.73 -1.28
C ASP A 163 -11.62 -17.26 -1.49
N ALA A 164 -10.79 -17.03 -2.51
CA ALA A 164 -10.19 -15.72 -2.76
C ALA A 164 -10.29 -15.35 -4.24
N ASN A 165 -10.69 -14.10 -4.49
CA ASN A 165 -10.78 -13.51 -5.82
C ASN A 165 -9.57 -12.62 -6.09
N LEU A 166 -8.84 -12.94 -7.16
CA LEU A 166 -7.67 -12.16 -7.59
C LEU A 166 -8.01 -11.29 -8.78
N GLU A 167 -7.57 -10.05 -8.76
CA GLU A 167 -7.63 -9.13 -9.89
C GLU A 167 -6.22 -8.74 -10.33
N LEU A 168 -5.89 -8.89 -11.61
CA LEU A 168 -4.63 -8.39 -12.16
C LEU A 168 -4.70 -6.86 -12.28
N ALA A 169 -4.04 -6.16 -11.38
CA ALA A 169 -3.98 -4.70 -11.37
C ALA A 169 -3.02 -4.17 -12.42
N ALA A 170 -1.80 -4.71 -12.49
CA ALA A 170 -0.79 -4.31 -13.47
C ALA A 170 0.26 -5.39 -13.70
N CYS A 171 0.97 -5.25 -14.85
CA CYS A 171 2.24 -5.91 -15.12
C CYS A 171 3.31 -4.81 -15.25
N ILE A 172 4.27 -4.77 -14.34
CA ILE A 172 5.37 -3.81 -14.35
C ILE A 172 6.60 -4.47 -14.98
N PRO A 173 7.09 -3.95 -16.11
CA PRO A 173 8.24 -4.55 -16.78
C PRO A 173 9.53 -4.41 -15.98
N LEU A 174 10.43 -5.39 -16.12
CA LEU A 174 11.81 -5.25 -15.70
C LEU A 174 12.46 -4.13 -16.51
N ASP A 175 12.92 -3.09 -15.83
CA ASP A 175 13.45 -1.87 -16.44
C ASP A 175 14.62 -1.33 -15.62
N ASP A 176 15.80 -1.29 -16.20
CA ASP A 176 17.01 -0.79 -15.53
C ASP A 176 16.94 0.71 -15.17
N ASN A 177 16.06 1.47 -15.84
CA ASN A 177 15.84 2.87 -15.51
C ASN A 177 15.22 3.06 -14.13
N VAL A 178 14.48 2.08 -13.60
CA VAL A 178 13.98 2.11 -12.22
C VAL A 178 15.17 2.14 -11.25
N ARG A 179 16.16 1.26 -11.44
CA ARG A 179 17.39 1.24 -10.63
C ARG A 179 18.19 2.54 -10.75
N GLN A 180 18.25 3.11 -11.96
CA GLN A 180 18.95 4.38 -12.19
C GLN A 180 18.23 5.55 -11.50
N ALA A 181 16.90 5.57 -11.51
CA ALA A 181 16.09 6.57 -10.80
C ALA A 181 16.33 6.49 -9.30
N VAL A 182 16.28 5.28 -8.71
CA VAL A 182 16.57 5.05 -7.28
C VAL A 182 17.97 5.54 -6.90
N LYS A 183 19.00 5.23 -7.70
CA LYS A 183 20.37 5.74 -7.46
C LYS A 183 20.46 7.26 -7.49
N ARG A 184 19.58 7.94 -8.22
CA ARG A 184 19.48 9.40 -8.29
C ARG A 184 18.55 9.97 -7.23
N GLN A 185 17.94 9.14 -6.38
CA GLN A 185 16.92 9.50 -5.41
C GLN A 185 15.75 10.25 -6.05
N LYS A 186 15.29 9.75 -7.21
CA LYS A 186 14.19 10.29 -7.99
C LYS A 186 13.18 9.21 -8.35
N LEU A 187 11.94 9.61 -8.52
CA LEU A 187 10.91 8.73 -9.05
C LEU A 187 11.21 8.38 -10.52
N VAL A 188 11.01 7.12 -10.91
CA VAL A 188 11.22 6.70 -12.30
C VAL A 188 10.29 7.44 -13.27
N VAL A 189 9.07 7.76 -12.84
CA VAL A 189 8.09 8.52 -13.61
C VAL A 189 8.52 9.98 -13.85
N GLU A 190 9.40 10.51 -13.01
CA GLU A 190 10.02 11.83 -13.16
C GLU A 190 11.28 11.76 -14.00
N ALA A 191 12.22 10.87 -13.61
CA ALA A 191 13.54 10.80 -14.22
C ALA A 191 13.54 10.21 -15.64
N PHE A 192 12.58 9.29 -15.90
CA PHE A 192 12.48 8.52 -17.14
C PHE A 192 11.01 8.28 -17.55
N PRO A 193 10.22 9.33 -17.83
CA PRO A 193 8.75 9.24 -17.95
C PRO A 193 8.25 8.38 -19.10
N HIS A 194 9.08 8.11 -20.11
CA HIS A 194 8.69 7.37 -21.32
C HIS A 194 9.15 5.91 -21.30
N THR A 195 9.74 5.45 -20.22
CA THR A 195 10.19 4.06 -20.11
C THR A 195 9.02 3.10 -19.84
N PRO A 196 9.17 1.82 -20.21
CA PRO A 196 8.09 0.84 -20.04
C PRO A 196 7.58 0.74 -18.60
N ALA A 197 8.47 0.78 -17.60
CA ALA A 197 8.05 0.74 -16.19
C ALA A 197 7.30 2.01 -15.78
N ALA A 198 7.77 3.21 -16.18
CA ALA A 198 7.08 4.47 -15.88
C ALA A 198 5.67 4.52 -16.48
N LEU A 199 5.50 4.07 -17.73
CA LEU A 199 4.20 4.00 -18.38
C LEU A 199 3.26 3.00 -17.70
N ALA A 200 3.79 1.84 -17.29
CA ALA A 200 3.02 0.83 -16.57
C ALA A 200 2.57 1.33 -15.18
N LEU A 201 3.44 2.03 -14.45
CA LEU A 201 3.12 2.65 -13.16
C LEU A 201 2.05 3.75 -13.30
N ASN A 202 2.16 4.61 -14.31
CA ASN A 202 1.13 5.61 -14.61
C ASN A 202 -0.22 4.98 -14.94
N SER A 203 -0.21 3.88 -15.71
CA SER A 203 -1.43 3.11 -16.02
C SER A 203 -2.03 2.50 -14.76
N LEU A 204 -1.21 1.94 -13.86
CA LEU A 204 -1.67 1.42 -12.56
C LEU A 204 -2.29 2.54 -11.71
N ALA A 205 -1.64 3.69 -11.62
CA ALA A 205 -2.16 4.85 -10.88
C ALA A 205 -3.52 5.29 -11.45
N SER A 206 -3.65 5.43 -12.76
CA SER A 206 -4.92 5.77 -13.42
C SER A 206 -6.02 4.73 -13.15
N LYS A 207 -5.68 3.45 -13.14
CA LYS A 207 -6.61 2.37 -12.78
C LYS A 207 -7.02 2.46 -11.31
N ALA A 208 -6.07 2.71 -10.41
CA ALA A 208 -6.34 2.83 -8.97
C ALA A 208 -7.32 3.98 -8.65
N MET A 209 -7.29 5.07 -9.41
CA MET A 209 -8.26 6.17 -9.27
C MET A 209 -9.70 5.76 -9.57
N THR A 210 -9.92 4.64 -10.26
CA THR A 210 -11.26 4.13 -10.60
C THR A 210 -11.70 2.98 -9.70
N TRP A 211 -10.91 2.58 -8.73
CA TRP A 211 -11.30 1.53 -7.80
C TRP A 211 -12.48 1.98 -6.94
N PRO A 212 -13.44 1.09 -6.70
CA PRO A 212 -14.63 1.45 -5.95
C PRO A 212 -14.26 1.78 -4.50
N ILE A 213 -14.75 2.91 -4.02
CA ILE A 213 -14.61 3.30 -2.62
C ILE A 213 -15.72 2.58 -1.84
N PRO A 214 -15.40 1.82 -0.77
CA PRO A 214 -16.42 1.22 0.09
C PRO A 214 -17.31 2.30 0.70
N HIS A 215 -18.62 2.09 0.64
CA HIS A 215 -19.60 3.03 1.22
C HIS A 215 -19.87 2.76 2.71
N HIS A 216 -19.43 1.61 3.20
CA HIS A 216 -19.65 1.18 4.59
C HIS A 216 -18.37 0.52 5.14
N PRO A 217 -18.07 0.72 6.44
CA PRO A 217 -16.99 -0.01 7.10
C PRO A 217 -17.24 -1.52 7.03
N GLY A 218 -16.16 -2.29 6.84
CA GLY A 218 -16.22 -3.76 6.75
C GLY A 218 -16.41 -4.46 8.10
N GLY A 219 -16.60 -3.70 9.18
CA GLY A 219 -16.79 -4.24 10.54
C GLY A 219 -15.50 -4.54 11.29
N HIS A 220 -14.36 -4.21 10.71
CA HIS A 220 -13.03 -4.30 11.31
C HIS A 220 -12.49 -2.91 11.66
N LEU A 221 -11.31 -2.85 12.30
CA LEU A 221 -10.57 -1.61 12.48
C LEU A 221 -10.00 -1.21 11.11
N GLU A 222 -10.46 -0.09 10.57
CA GLU A 222 -10.07 0.44 9.26
C GLU A 222 -9.41 1.81 9.38
N PHE A 223 -8.51 2.12 8.44
CA PHE A 223 -8.00 3.47 8.30
C PHE A 223 -9.13 4.43 7.91
N PHE A 224 -9.20 5.58 8.59
CA PHE A 224 -10.20 6.63 8.31
C PHE A 224 -11.66 6.16 8.44
N VAL A 225 -11.93 5.18 9.28
CA VAL A 225 -13.29 4.65 9.51
C VAL A 225 -14.31 5.76 9.83
N GLU A 226 -13.91 6.79 10.56
CA GLU A 226 -14.75 7.95 10.91
C GLU A 226 -15.21 8.71 9.65
N ARG A 227 -14.38 8.79 8.61
CA ARG A 227 -14.74 9.44 7.33
C ARG A 227 -15.74 8.63 6.54
N LEU A 228 -15.69 7.30 6.60
CA LEU A 228 -16.67 6.42 5.96
C LEU A 228 -18.05 6.56 6.61
N LEU A 229 -18.11 6.81 7.92
CA LEU A 229 -19.35 7.01 8.66
C LEU A 229 -20.00 8.38 8.38
N VAL A 230 -19.20 9.39 8.04
CA VAL A 230 -19.65 10.78 7.83
C VAL A 230 -20.01 11.07 6.37
N HIS A 231 -19.58 10.25 5.43
CA HIS A 231 -19.84 10.48 4.01
C HIS A 231 -21.31 10.20 3.66
N LYS A 232 -22.19 11.22 3.82
CA LYS A 232 -23.49 11.24 3.12
C LYS A 232 -23.20 11.27 1.61
N PRO A 233 -23.81 10.39 0.79
CA PRO A 233 -23.66 10.49 -0.65
C PRO A 233 -24.08 11.89 -1.09
N ARG A 234 -23.21 12.63 -1.78
CA ARG A 234 -23.61 13.81 -2.53
C ARG A 234 -24.70 13.38 -3.49
N ALA A 235 -25.91 13.82 -3.24
CA ALA A 235 -27.01 13.65 -4.18
C ALA A 235 -26.52 14.19 -5.53
N MET A 236 -26.47 13.32 -6.55
CA MET A 236 -26.32 13.78 -7.93
C MET A 236 -27.53 14.67 -8.19
N GLU A 237 -27.30 15.99 -8.24
CA GLU A 237 -28.25 16.92 -8.82
C GLU A 237 -28.46 16.49 -10.26
N ALA A 238 -29.65 16.02 -10.56
CA ALA A 238 -30.07 15.73 -11.92
C ALA A 238 -29.99 17.02 -12.73
N PRO A 239 -29.48 17.00 -13.97
CA PRO A 239 -29.52 18.20 -14.81
C PRO A 239 -30.99 18.57 -15.05
N ILE A 240 -31.33 19.81 -14.68
CA ILE A 240 -32.61 20.43 -15.02
C ILE A 240 -32.57 20.63 -16.54
N CYS A 241 -33.39 19.84 -17.25
CA CYS A 241 -33.69 20.12 -18.67
C CYS A 241 -34.62 21.35 -18.70
N GLU A 242 -34.12 22.43 -19.24
CA GLU A 242 -34.93 23.45 -19.91
C GLU A 242 -34.87 23.27 -21.43
#